data_e5c865cb131500557d0d8cbcd5cbb0c4
#
_entry.id   e5c865cb131500557d0d8cbcd5cbb0c4
#
_cell.length_a   1.000
_cell.length_b   1.000
_cell.length_c   1.000
_cell.angle_alpha   90.00
_cell.angle_beta   90.00
_cell.angle_gamma   90.00
#
_symmetry.space_group_name_H-M   'P 1'
#
loop_
_entity.id
_entity.type
_entity.pdbx_description
1 polymer ?
#
loop_
_entity_poly.entity_id
_entity_poly.type
_entity_poly.pdbx_seq_one_letter_code
_entity_poly.pdbx_strand_id
1 'polypeptide(L)'
;DEVLPYGLDNLLVTLILVFSMVSITNTLVGFVRQWVLIHLSIKIDIPLMLGYFGHIFRLPMKFFATRKTGDITTRYSDANTIKSIFTSIALSLIMDISMAIITGIILFRMNAMLFSISLFMALVSILLVLIYKQPYKKINEETMVQSAALNSQMIESLRGIETVKCNANEDTEMENLEREYIKSLKISLRSSKISTTQGLISSFISTGFSMLTTYVGISQVLKGEMTLGGFMAFSTLSSYFTSPLSNLIGLQMQIQEASISMKRLGEIMDYPSETVGDEDRTDLDKVEGDIEFKDVTFRYGNRAPALDHISFTIPAGKKVALVGSSGSGKSTITKLLLKYYEPEDGEIDLNGVNLAEYTNDSVRRAISYVPQNVELFSKTIYDNIRVSRMDATMDEVKEAAKKADAHDFIRHLPLQYNTYLEEAGNGLSGGEKQRIALARAFLKDSNLYILDESTSNLDFATENLIFNMIYDQLADRSMLIVAHRLSTVRDCDLILVMDHGKIVERGTHDELLAKEGKYYELWNMQQGIYRSKKAEPKQSVMQAVVEEDDDGESITY
;
A
#
# COMPACT_ATOMS: atom_id res chain seq x y z
N ASP A 1 -50.65 36.81 14.19
CA ASP A 1 -51.49 37.42 15.23
C ASP A 1 -52.17 38.72 14.77
N GLU A 2 -51.60 39.48 13.80
CA GLU A 2 -52.14 40.78 13.35
C GLU A 2 -52.77 40.73 11.95
N VAL A 3 -52.14 40.02 10.99
CA VAL A 3 -52.54 40.04 9.57
C VAL A 3 -53.91 39.37 9.35
N LEU A 4 -54.10 38.20 9.93
CA LEU A 4 -55.36 37.41 9.74
C LEU A 4 -56.56 38.03 10.42
N PRO A 5 -56.50 38.48 11.71
CA PRO A 5 -57.67 39.10 12.37
C PRO A 5 -58.09 40.44 11.78
N TYR A 6 -57.17 41.19 11.20
CA TYR A 6 -57.43 42.53 10.67
C TYR A 6 -57.54 42.59 9.14
N GLY A 7 -57.44 41.47 8.43
CA GLY A 7 -57.56 41.39 6.97
C GLY A 7 -56.58 42.30 6.19
N LEU A 8 -55.33 42.38 6.65
CA LEU A 8 -54.33 43.31 6.08
C LEU A 8 -53.59 42.66 4.86
N ASP A 9 -54.29 42.61 3.70
CA ASP A 9 -53.79 41.98 2.48
C ASP A 9 -52.44 42.57 1.99
N ASN A 10 -52.30 43.91 2.09
CA ASN A 10 -51.02 44.58 1.69
C ASN A 10 -49.87 44.16 2.58
N LEU A 11 -50.08 43.94 3.87
CA LEU A 11 -49.07 43.45 4.80
C LEU A 11 -48.70 41.98 4.49
N LEU A 12 -49.68 41.16 4.12
CA LEU A 12 -49.47 39.78 3.70
C LEU A 12 -48.56 39.69 2.48
N VAL A 13 -48.85 40.49 1.43
CA VAL A 13 -48.01 40.53 0.21
C VAL A 13 -46.59 40.97 0.55
N THR A 14 -46.44 42.01 1.38
CA THR A 14 -45.13 42.50 1.81
C THR A 14 -44.33 41.43 2.56
N LEU A 15 -44.98 40.69 3.48
CA LEU A 15 -44.36 39.58 4.24
C LEU A 15 -43.94 38.45 3.31
N ILE A 16 -44.76 38.08 2.31
CA ILE A 16 -44.43 37.05 1.32
C ILE A 16 -43.21 37.49 0.48
N LEU A 17 -43.15 38.73 0.05
CA LEU A 17 -42.01 39.26 -0.71
C LEU A 17 -40.72 39.26 0.12
N VAL A 18 -40.77 39.72 1.38
CA VAL A 18 -39.62 39.67 2.29
C VAL A 18 -39.18 38.23 2.52
N PHE A 19 -40.10 37.30 2.79
CA PHE A 19 -39.79 35.92 2.98
C PHE A 19 -39.15 35.25 1.74
N SER A 20 -39.72 35.59 0.56
CA SER A 20 -39.15 35.11 -0.72
C SER A 20 -37.72 35.65 -0.95
N MET A 21 -37.48 36.93 -0.64
CA MET A 21 -36.17 37.53 -0.74
C MET A 21 -35.16 36.86 0.21
N VAL A 22 -35.55 36.61 1.45
CA VAL A 22 -34.72 35.91 2.43
C VAL A 22 -34.42 34.45 1.97
N SER A 23 -35.45 33.77 1.42
CA SER A 23 -35.30 32.42 0.89
C SER A 23 -34.32 32.35 -0.29
N ILE A 24 -34.42 33.30 -1.25
CA ILE A 24 -33.49 33.42 -2.38
C ILE A 24 -32.07 33.68 -1.86
N THR A 25 -31.92 34.64 -0.93
CA THR A 25 -30.63 34.97 -0.33
C THR A 25 -30.01 33.74 0.36
N ASN A 26 -30.78 32.99 1.11
CA ASN A 26 -30.32 31.77 1.78
C ASN A 26 -29.85 30.70 0.77
N THR A 27 -30.57 30.54 -0.34
CA THR A 27 -30.18 29.63 -1.44
C THR A 27 -28.87 30.07 -2.08
N LEU A 28 -28.68 31.36 -2.34
CA LEU A 28 -27.43 31.91 -2.90
C LEU A 28 -26.24 31.74 -1.94
N VAL A 29 -26.45 32.02 -0.65
CA VAL A 29 -25.44 31.79 0.39
C VAL A 29 -25.08 30.30 0.48
N GLY A 30 -26.07 29.42 0.39
CA GLY A 30 -25.86 27.96 0.34
C GLY A 30 -25.01 27.52 -0.85
N PHE A 31 -25.26 28.11 -2.03
CA PHE A 31 -24.47 27.87 -3.22
C PHE A 31 -23.01 28.33 -3.06
N VAL A 32 -22.80 29.56 -2.61
CA VAL A 32 -21.44 30.11 -2.36
C VAL A 32 -20.70 29.25 -1.33
N ARG A 33 -21.38 28.86 -0.25
CA ARG A 33 -20.84 27.94 0.75
C ARG A 33 -20.35 26.64 0.11
N GLN A 34 -21.20 26.00 -0.70
CA GLN A 34 -20.83 24.75 -1.35
C GLN A 34 -19.63 24.90 -2.30
N TRP A 35 -19.57 26.01 -3.00
CA TRP A 35 -18.45 26.32 -3.90
C TRP A 35 -17.13 26.52 -3.14
N VAL A 36 -17.16 27.24 -2.01
CA VAL A 36 -16.00 27.41 -1.11
C VAL A 36 -15.54 26.05 -0.55
N LEU A 37 -16.49 25.18 -0.16
CA LEU A 37 -16.18 23.84 0.34
C LEU A 37 -15.45 22.98 -0.68
N ILE A 38 -15.88 23.01 -1.94
CA ILE A 38 -15.21 22.29 -3.03
C ILE A 38 -13.76 22.77 -3.18
N HIS A 39 -13.54 24.07 -3.17
CA HIS A 39 -12.19 24.63 -3.28
C HIS A 39 -11.30 24.28 -2.09
N LEU A 40 -11.85 24.32 -0.87
CA LEU A 40 -11.14 23.92 0.34
C LEU A 40 -10.78 22.43 0.29
N SER A 41 -11.73 21.61 -0.15
CA SER A 41 -11.50 20.17 -0.32
C SER A 41 -10.33 19.88 -1.24
N ILE A 42 -10.26 20.53 -2.40
CA ILE A 42 -9.16 20.35 -3.36
C ILE A 42 -7.82 20.83 -2.76
N LYS A 43 -7.82 21.96 -2.05
CA LYS A 43 -6.60 22.48 -1.40
C LYS A 43 -6.05 21.57 -0.29
N ILE A 44 -6.90 20.79 0.36
CA ILE A 44 -6.48 19.81 1.37
C ILE A 44 -6.06 18.49 0.70
N ASP A 45 -6.78 18.08 -0.34
CA ASP A 45 -6.59 16.82 -1.03
C ASP A 45 -5.21 16.70 -1.69
N ILE A 46 -4.82 17.70 -2.45
CA ILE A 46 -3.56 17.69 -3.21
C ILE A 46 -2.35 17.47 -2.30
N PRO A 47 -2.07 18.29 -1.25
CA PRO A 47 -0.89 18.08 -0.41
C PRO A 47 -0.97 16.80 0.43
N LEU A 48 -2.17 16.40 0.87
CA LEU A 48 -2.35 15.16 1.62
C LEU A 48 -1.99 13.93 0.76
N MET A 49 -2.53 13.86 -0.46
CA MET A 49 -2.29 12.73 -1.36
C MET A 49 -0.87 12.72 -1.91
N LEU A 50 -0.36 13.86 -2.36
CA LEU A 50 1.02 13.94 -2.84
C LEU A 50 2.04 13.71 -1.72
N GLY A 51 1.75 14.18 -0.50
CA GLY A 51 2.56 13.90 0.68
C GLY A 51 2.59 12.41 1.02
N TYR A 52 1.43 11.75 0.98
CA TYR A 52 1.32 10.31 1.20
C TYR A 52 2.12 9.50 0.17
N PHE A 53 1.89 9.74 -1.13
CA PHE A 53 2.64 9.05 -2.18
C PHE A 53 4.14 9.37 -2.13
N GLY A 54 4.49 10.65 -1.93
CA GLY A 54 5.88 11.07 -1.81
C GLY A 54 6.60 10.39 -0.65
N HIS A 55 5.90 10.17 0.47
CA HIS A 55 6.44 9.43 1.62
C HIS A 55 6.59 7.94 1.30
N ILE A 56 5.54 7.29 0.74
CA ILE A 56 5.60 5.86 0.38
C ILE A 56 6.78 5.56 -0.53
N PHE A 57 7.00 6.35 -1.58
CA PHE A 57 8.12 6.11 -2.51
C PHE A 57 9.50 6.29 -1.90
N ARG A 58 9.59 6.90 -0.71
CA ARG A 58 10.83 7.06 0.05
C ARG A 58 10.98 6.06 1.20
N LEU A 59 10.04 5.12 1.35
CA LEU A 59 10.15 4.08 2.37
C LEU A 59 11.17 3.01 1.94
N PRO A 60 11.91 2.42 2.90
CA PRO A 60 12.92 1.40 2.60
C PRO A 60 12.28 0.11 2.06
N MET A 61 13.03 -0.65 1.26
CA MET A 61 12.57 -1.92 0.67
C MET A 61 12.09 -2.94 1.71
N LYS A 62 12.63 -2.89 2.94
CA LYS A 62 12.20 -3.71 4.07
C LYS A 62 10.71 -3.52 4.38
N PHE A 63 10.18 -2.30 4.24
CA PHE A 63 8.77 -2.00 4.42
C PHE A 63 7.90 -2.75 3.39
N PHE A 64 8.27 -2.70 2.11
CA PHE A 64 7.54 -3.37 1.02
C PHE A 64 7.64 -4.89 1.09
N ALA A 65 8.77 -5.43 1.52
CA ALA A 65 8.98 -6.87 1.67
C ALA A 65 8.14 -7.50 2.79
N THR A 66 7.72 -6.72 3.78
CA THR A 66 6.96 -7.20 4.94
C THR A 66 5.46 -6.94 4.85
N ARG A 67 4.99 -6.15 3.88
CA ARG A 67 3.59 -5.76 3.74
C ARG A 67 3.02 -6.15 2.37
N LYS A 68 1.74 -6.49 2.34
CA LYS A 68 1.03 -6.78 1.09
C LYS A 68 0.72 -5.48 0.35
N THR A 69 0.86 -5.48 -0.97
CA THR A 69 0.50 -4.32 -1.82
C THR A 69 -0.94 -3.86 -1.59
N GLY A 70 -1.87 -4.81 -1.41
CA GLY A 70 -3.26 -4.50 -1.10
C GLY A 70 -3.46 -3.73 0.22
N ASP A 71 -2.64 -3.98 1.24
CA ASP A 71 -2.67 -3.22 2.49
C ASP A 71 -2.22 -1.77 2.28
N ILE A 72 -1.19 -1.55 1.49
CA ILE A 72 -0.71 -0.20 1.14
C ILE A 72 -1.77 0.57 0.35
N THR A 73 -2.42 -0.07 -0.63
CA THR A 73 -3.47 0.58 -1.45
C THR A 73 -4.73 0.89 -0.65
N THR A 74 -5.10 0.08 0.36
CA THR A 74 -6.25 0.41 1.23
C THR A 74 -6.02 1.66 2.06
N ARG A 75 -4.77 2.00 2.41
CA ARG A 75 -4.42 3.24 3.12
C ARG A 75 -4.70 4.51 2.30
N TYR A 76 -4.70 4.41 0.98
CA TYR A 76 -5.18 5.49 0.13
C TYR A 76 -6.67 5.82 0.40
N SER A 77 -7.51 4.80 0.60
CA SER A 77 -8.91 4.98 1.01
C SER A 77 -9.02 5.62 2.40
N ASP A 78 -8.12 5.24 3.33
CA ASP A 78 -8.05 5.87 4.65
C ASP A 78 -7.77 7.38 4.55
N ALA A 79 -6.87 7.80 3.66
CA ALA A 79 -6.58 9.22 3.41
C ALA A 79 -7.82 9.98 2.88
N ASN A 80 -8.63 9.37 2.01
CA ASN A 80 -9.91 9.95 1.56
C ASN A 80 -10.92 10.11 2.70
N THR A 81 -10.98 9.16 3.62
CA THR A 81 -11.84 9.24 4.82
C THR A 81 -11.40 10.41 5.70
N ILE A 82 -10.10 10.58 5.93
CA ILE A 82 -9.54 11.71 6.69
C ILE A 82 -9.89 13.05 6.03
N LYS A 83 -9.73 13.16 4.70
CA LYS A 83 -10.12 14.35 3.93
C LYS A 83 -11.58 14.72 4.17
N SER A 84 -12.51 13.74 4.14
CA SER A 84 -13.95 13.99 4.33
C SER A 84 -14.27 14.61 5.69
N ILE A 85 -13.46 14.32 6.73
CA ILE A 85 -13.63 14.91 8.06
C ILE A 85 -13.31 16.39 8.04
N PHE A 86 -12.16 16.75 7.50
CA PHE A 86 -11.73 18.14 7.49
C PHE A 86 -12.61 19.03 6.61
N THR A 87 -13.16 18.49 5.53
CA THR A 87 -13.93 19.28 4.56
C THR A 87 -15.42 19.34 4.87
N SER A 88 -16.05 18.23 5.27
CA SER A 88 -17.50 18.19 5.49
C SER A 88 -17.88 18.16 6.96
N ILE A 89 -17.21 17.31 7.76
CA ILE A 89 -17.59 17.09 9.15
C ILE A 89 -17.22 18.28 10.02
N ALA A 90 -15.97 18.78 9.93
CA ALA A 90 -15.52 19.87 10.78
C ALA A 90 -16.33 21.14 10.55
N LEU A 91 -16.63 21.47 9.28
CA LEU A 91 -17.41 22.66 8.96
C LEU A 91 -18.89 22.50 9.38
N SER A 92 -19.49 21.32 9.14
CA SER A 92 -20.86 21.04 9.63
C SER A 92 -20.95 21.19 11.13
N LEU A 93 -19.98 20.66 11.89
CA LEU A 93 -19.95 20.80 13.35
C LEU A 93 -19.85 22.27 13.80
N ILE A 94 -18.97 23.07 13.17
CA ILE A 94 -18.85 24.50 13.50
C ILE A 94 -20.17 25.23 13.25
N MET A 95 -20.81 24.97 12.12
CA MET A 95 -22.10 25.57 11.78
C MET A 95 -23.22 25.10 12.72
N ASP A 96 -23.29 23.80 12.98
CA ASP A 96 -24.30 23.20 13.86
C ASP A 96 -24.17 23.74 15.29
N ILE A 97 -22.95 23.85 15.81
CA ILE A 97 -22.70 24.38 17.16
C ILE A 97 -23.04 25.88 17.21
N SER A 98 -22.63 26.67 16.21
CA SER A 98 -22.93 28.11 16.18
C SER A 98 -24.44 28.35 16.08
N MET A 99 -25.14 27.56 15.24
CA MET A 99 -26.59 27.63 15.08
C MET A 99 -27.32 27.25 16.38
N ALA A 100 -26.89 26.19 17.06
CA ALA A 100 -27.46 25.78 18.33
C ALA A 100 -27.27 26.85 19.42
N ILE A 101 -26.12 27.50 19.48
CA ILE A 101 -25.87 28.59 20.45
C ILE A 101 -26.76 29.79 20.17
N ILE A 102 -26.81 30.29 18.92
CA ILE A 102 -27.61 31.46 18.53
C ILE A 102 -29.07 31.20 18.77
N THR A 103 -29.61 30.08 18.26
CA THR A 103 -31.03 29.71 18.44
C THR A 103 -31.36 29.45 19.92
N GLY A 104 -30.43 28.84 20.68
CA GLY A 104 -30.60 28.62 22.11
C GLY A 104 -30.75 29.94 22.89
N ILE A 105 -29.97 30.97 22.60
CA ILE A 105 -30.10 32.30 23.23
C ILE A 105 -31.44 32.94 22.89
N ILE A 106 -31.91 32.84 21.63
CA ILE A 106 -33.17 33.39 21.19
C ILE A 106 -34.32 32.65 21.88
N LEU A 107 -34.32 31.32 21.90
CA LEU A 107 -35.36 30.50 22.54
C LEU A 107 -35.45 30.77 24.05
N PHE A 108 -34.29 30.92 24.73
CA PHE A 108 -34.26 31.28 26.16
C PHE A 108 -34.94 32.62 26.43
N ARG A 109 -34.70 33.63 25.56
CA ARG A 109 -35.31 34.95 25.70
C ARG A 109 -36.83 34.94 25.36
N MET A 110 -37.24 34.06 24.44
CA MET A 110 -38.66 33.91 24.11
C MET A 110 -39.45 33.25 25.22
N ASN A 111 -38.98 32.13 25.73
CA ASN A 111 -39.65 31.39 26.81
C ASN A 111 -38.68 30.42 27.51
N ALA A 112 -38.22 30.78 28.72
CA ALA A 112 -37.26 30.00 29.49
C ALA A 112 -37.76 28.61 29.89
N MET A 113 -39.10 28.44 30.13
CA MET A 113 -39.67 27.14 30.49
C MET A 113 -39.65 26.17 29.30
N LEU A 114 -40.09 26.60 28.12
CA LEU A 114 -40.06 25.77 26.92
C LEU A 114 -38.60 25.48 26.48
N PHE A 115 -37.70 26.44 26.65
CA PHE A 115 -36.28 26.24 26.38
C PHE A 115 -35.68 25.19 27.31
N SER A 116 -36.04 25.16 28.61
CA SER A 116 -35.53 24.16 29.54
C SER A 116 -35.89 22.73 29.12
N ILE A 117 -37.08 22.53 28.54
CA ILE A 117 -37.49 21.24 27.95
C ILE A 117 -36.61 20.88 26.76
N SER A 118 -36.35 21.83 25.84
CA SER A 118 -35.50 21.63 24.68
C SER A 118 -34.05 21.36 25.08
N LEU A 119 -33.53 22.03 26.12
CA LEU A 119 -32.20 21.80 26.66
C LEU A 119 -32.08 20.41 27.31
N PHE A 120 -33.10 19.98 28.05
CA PHE A 120 -33.09 18.64 28.64
C PHE A 120 -33.11 17.55 27.55
N MET A 121 -33.91 17.73 26.50
CA MET A 121 -33.85 16.87 25.31
C MET A 121 -32.46 16.80 24.72
N ALA A 122 -31.76 17.94 24.57
CA ALA A 122 -30.40 18.01 24.07
C ALA A 122 -29.45 17.15 24.91
N LEU A 123 -29.52 17.28 26.25
CA LEU A 123 -28.69 16.49 27.16
C LEU A 123 -28.97 14.98 27.05
N VAL A 124 -30.23 14.57 26.94
CA VAL A 124 -30.61 13.16 26.73
C VAL A 124 -30.07 12.63 25.38
N SER A 125 -30.13 13.44 24.34
CA SER A 125 -29.62 13.08 23.03
C SER A 125 -28.07 12.91 23.04
N ILE A 126 -27.35 13.80 23.71
CA ILE A 126 -25.90 13.69 23.92
C ILE A 126 -25.57 12.42 24.70
N LEU A 127 -26.30 12.12 25.76
CA LEU A 127 -26.12 10.89 26.54
C LEU A 127 -26.31 9.64 25.65
N LEU A 128 -27.32 9.65 24.78
CA LEU A 128 -27.53 8.56 23.82
C LEU A 128 -26.33 8.37 22.90
N VAL A 129 -25.76 9.46 22.37
CA VAL A 129 -24.52 9.41 21.55
C VAL A 129 -23.37 8.77 22.31
N LEU A 130 -23.18 9.14 23.59
CA LEU A 130 -22.11 8.60 24.43
C LEU A 130 -22.29 7.09 24.73
N ILE A 131 -23.52 6.64 24.96
CA ILE A 131 -23.84 5.22 25.19
C ILE A 131 -23.49 4.38 23.95
N TYR A 132 -23.81 4.86 22.76
CA TYR A 132 -23.57 4.14 21.51
C TYR A 132 -22.13 4.25 20.98
N LYS A 133 -21.26 5.06 21.61
CA LYS A 133 -19.87 5.25 21.20
C LYS A 133 -19.08 3.93 21.16
N GLN A 134 -19.16 3.12 22.21
CA GLN A 134 -18.41 1.86 22.31
C GLN A 134 -18.94 0.78 21.33
N PRO A 135 -20.27 0.52 21.23
CA PRO A 135 -20.81 -0.36 20.21
C PRO A 135 -20.37 -0.03 18.79
N TYR A 136 -20.40 1.26 18.40
CA TYR A 136 -19.94 1.67 17.06
C TYR A 136 -18.45 1.48 16.85
N LYS A 137 -17.62 1.79 17.85
CA LYS A 137 -16.17 1.56 17.75
C LYS A 137 -15.88 0.08 17.47
N LYS A 138 -16.49 -0.82 18.25
CA LYS A 138 -16.25 -2.26 18.09
C LYS A 138 -16.70 -2.78 16.72
N ILE A 139 -17.91 -2.37 16.27
CA ILE A 139 -18.42 -2.84 14.99
C ILE A 139 -17.62 -2.29 13.81
N ASN A 140 -17.10 -1.07 13.89
CA ASN A 140 -16.25 -0.49 12.86
C ASN A 140 -14.89 -1.21 12.77
N GLU A 141 -14.28 -1.55 13.91
CA GLU A 141 -13.06 -2.36 13.94
C GLU A 141 -13.29 -3.74 13.30
N GLU A 142 -14.39 -4.43 13.65
CA GLU A 142 -14.79 -5.71 13.05
C GLU A 142 -15.02 -5.57 11.53
N THR A 143 -15.69 -4.52 11.10
CA THR A 143 -15.99 -4.24 9.68
C THR A 143 -14.70 -4.05 8.88
N MET A 144 -13.75 -3.28 9.40
CA MET A 144 -12.47 -3.03 8.72
C MET A 144 -11.63 -4.30 8.56
N VAL A 145 -11.53 -5.10 9.62
CA VAL A 145 -10.80 -6.38 9.57
C VAL A 145 -11.42 -7.32 8.55
N GLN A 146 -12.76 -7.46 8.57
CA GLN A 146 -13.46 -8.35 7.65
C GLN A 146 -13.43 -7.88 6.20
N SER A 147 -13.52 -6.57 5.96
CA SER A 147 -13.37 -6.00 4.62
C SER A 147 -11.98 -6.23 4.04
N ALA A 148 -10.93 -6.12 4.87
CA ALA A 148 -9.57 -6.43 4.47
C ALA A 148 -9.39 -7.93 4.13
N ALA A 149 -9.99 -8.83 4.92
CA ALA A 149 -9.96 -10.27 4.66
C ALA A 149 -10.67 -10.63 3.34
N LEU A 150 -11.88 -10.08 3.12
CA LEU A 150 -12.64 -10.29 1.88
C LEU A 150 -11.88 -9.78 0.64
N ASN A 151 -11.33 -8.56 0.71
CA ASN A 151 -10.54 -8.00 -0.38
C ASN A 151 -9.27 -8.83 -0.65
N SER A 152 -8.59 -9.32 0.40
CA SER A 152 -7.42 -10.17 0.25
C SER A 152 -7.78 -11.48 -0.45
N GLN A 153 -8.88 -12.14 -0.06
CA GLN A 153 -9.34 -13.37 -0.70
C GLN A 153 -9.67 -13.14 -2.17
N MET A 154 -10.37 -12.06 -2.49
CA MET A 154 -10.72 -11.73 -3.89
C MET A 154 -9.47 -11.48 -4.73
N ILE A 155 -8.49 -10.72 -4.23
CA ILE A 155 -7.24 -10.45 -4.95
C ILE A 155 -6.44 -11.75 -5.14
N GLU A 156 -6.40 -12.62 -4.12
CA GLU A 156 -5.68 -13.90 -4.19
C GLU A 156 -6.30 -14.83 -5.23
N SER A 157 -7.63 -15.01 -5.21
CA SER A 157 -8.34 -15.83 -6.20
C SER A 157 -8.18 -15.30 -7.62
N LEU A 158 -8.23 -13.96 -7.83
CA LEU A 158 -8.02 -13.36 -9.15
C LEU A 158 -6.57 -13.47 -9.63
N ARG A 159 -5.58 -13.33 -8.76
CA ARG A 159 -4.17 -13.55 -9.12
C ARG A 159 -3.87 -15.01 -9.45
N GLY A 160 -4.52 -15.93 -8.72
CA GLY A 160 -4.41 -17.36 -8.93
C GLY A 160 -5.37 -17.92 -9.96
N ILE A 161 -6.04 -17.08 -10.79
CA ILE A 161 -7.14 -17.53 -11.65
C ILE A 161 -6.73 -18.63 -12.64
N GLU A 162 -5.51 -18.58 -13.14
CA GLU A 162 -4.97 -19.64 -14.00
C GLU A 162 -4.90 -20.98 -13.25
N THR A 163 -4.43 -20.96 -12.00
CA THR A 163 -4.40 -22.16 -11.15
C THR A 163 -5.79 -22.67 -10.83
N VAL A 164 -6.75 -21.78 -10.58
CA VAL A 164 -8.16 -22.14 -10.36
C VAL A 164 -8.72 -22.82 -11.60
N LYS A 165 -8.49 -22.23 -12.77
CA LYS A 165 -8.99 -22.73 -14.07
C LYS A 165 -8.36 -24.06 -14.47
N CYS A 166 -7.04 -24.21 -14.34
CA CYS A 166 -6.36 -25.45 -14.74
C CYS A 166 -6.71 -26.65 -13.84
N ASN A 167 -7.16 -26.39 -12.60
CA ASN A 167 -7.59 -27.43 -11.67
C ASN A 167 -9.11 -27.59 -11.60
N ALA A 168 -9.89 -26.85 -12.42
CA ALA A 168 -11.36 -26.82 -12.36
C ALA A 168 -11.91 -26.64 -10.94
N ASN A 169 -11.33 -25.69 -10.19
CA ASN A 169 -11.59 -25.49 -8.75
C ASN A 169 -12.43 -24.23 -8.47
N GLU A 170 -13.20 -23.79 -9.47
CA GLU A 170 -14.03 -22.57 -9.39
C GLU A 170 -15.04 -22.63 -8.25
N ASP A 171 -15.69 -23.78 -8.09
CA ASP A 171 -16.73 -23.97 -7.06
C ASP A 171 -16.15 -23.82 -5.65
N THR A 172 -14.98 -24.42 -5.40
CA THR A 172 -14.31 -24.30 -4.09
C THR A 172 -13.87 -22.87 -3.79
N GLU A 173 -13.33 -22.17 -4.80
CA GLU A 173 -12.97 -20.75 -4.64
C GLU A 173 -14.18 -19.87 -4.42
N MET A 174 -15.30 -20.17 -5.09
CA MET A 174 -16.56 -19.47 -4.88
C MET A 174 -17.11 -19.71 -3.47
N GLU A 175 -17.03 -20.95 -2.94
CA GLU A 175 -17.41 -21.26 -1.55
C GLU A 175 -16.55 -20.50 -0.53
N ASN A 176 -15.23 -20.41 -0.78
CA ASN A 176 -14.32 -19.64 0.07
C ASN A 176 -14.69 -18.15 0.10
N LEU A 177 -14.93 -17.57 -1.07
CA LEU A 177 -15.34 -16.17 -1.20
C LEU A 177 -16.72 -15.92 -0.56
N GLU A 178 -17.68 -16.83 -0.78
CA GLU A 178 -19.02 -16.76 -0.19
C GLU A 178 -18.94 -16.78 1.33
N ARG A 179 -18.11 -17.62 1.92
CA ARG A 179 -17.90 -17.70 3.38
C ARG A 179 -17.44 -16.37 3.96
N GLU A 180 -16.45 -15.73 3.34
CA GLU A 180 -15.97 -14.41 3.79
C GLU A 180 -16.99 -13.31 3.54
N TYR A 181 -17.72 -13.36 2.43
CA TYR A 181 -18.80 -12.43 2.12
C TYR A 181 -19.96 -12.54 3.13
N ILE A 182 -20.40 -13.76 3.48
CA ILE A 182 -21.44 -13.99 4.50
C ILE A 182 -21.01 -13.46 5.87
N LYS A 183 -19.73 -13.59 6.25
CA LYS A 183 -19.20 -12.98 7.48
C LYS A 183 -19.34 -11.46 7.44
N SER A 184 -18.96 -10.83 6.33
CA SER A 184 -19.10 -9.39 6.11
C SER A 184 -20.56 -8.95 6.22
N LEU A 185 -21.50 -9.68 5.59
CA LEU A 185 -22.94 -9.42 5.70
C LEU A 185 -23.47 -9.52 7.13
N LYS A 186 -23.01 -10.52 7.91
CA LYS A 186 -23.41 -10.66 9.32
C LYS A 186 -22.96 -9.48 10.17
N ILE A 187 -21.77 -8.95 9.93
CA ILE A 187 -21.26 -7.75 10.60
C ILE A 187 -22.07 -6.53 10.17
N SER A 188 -22.35 -6.37 8.87
CA SER A 188 -23.18 -5.29 8.33
C SER A 188 -24.60 -5.32 8.90
N LEU A 189 -25.21 -6.50 9.02
CA LEU A 189 -26.52 -6.65 9.68
C LEU A 189 -26.48 -6.23 11.16
N ARG A 190 -25.41 -6.57 11.88
CA ARG A 190 -25.23 -6.14 13.27
C ARG A 190 -25.07 -4.63 13.37
N SER A 191 -24.30 -4.03 12.47
CA SER A 191 -24.15 -2.57 12.36
C SER A 191 -25.49 -1.90 12.09
N SER A 192 -26.25 -2.40 11.11
CA SER A 192 -27.58 -1.88 10.78
C SER A 192 -28.57 -2.01 11.94
N LYS A 193 -28.54 -3.12 12.70
CA LYS A 193 -29.38 -3.27 13.90
C LYS A 193 -29.04 -2.22 14.96
N ILE A 194 -27.74 -1.98 15.22
CA ILE A 194 -27.31 -0.95 16.19
C ILE A 194 -27.80 0.43 15.74
N SER A 195 -27.58 0.79 14.48
CA SER A 195 -27.99 2.07 13.91
C SER A 195 -29.51 2.25 13.94
N THR A 196 -30.27 1.23 13.51
CA THR A 196 -31.74 1.28 13.51
C THR A 196 -32.28 1.39 14.93
N THR A 197 -31.72 0.64 15.89
CA THR A 197 -32.16 0.71 17.29
C THR A 197 -31.87 2.08 17.89
N GLN A 198 -30.70 2.66 17.64
CA GLN A 198 -30.37 4.02 18.06
C GLN A 198 -31.32 5.04 17.43
N GLY A 199 -31.60 4.92 16.13
CA GLY A 199 -32.52 5.78 15.39
C GLY A 199 -33.95 5.71 15.96
N LEU A 200 -34.45 4.52 16.27
CA LEU A 200 -35.77 4.33 16.91
C LEU A 200 -35.81 5.01 18.28
N ILE A 201 -34.84 4.77 19.15
CA ILE A 201 -34.81 5.39 20.49
C ILE A 201 -34.74 6.92 20.35
N SER A 202 -33.90 7.43 19.47
CA SER A 202 -33.78 8.87 19.19
C SER A 202 -35.09 9.46 18.69
N SER A 203 -35.80 8.76 17.80
CA SER A 203 -37.12 9.18 17.28
C SER A 203 -38.19 9.21 18.37
N PHE A 204 -38.24 8.20 19.24
CA PHE A 204 -39.17 8.20 20.39
C PHE A 204 -38.89 9.36 21.36
N ILE A 205 -37.61 9.60 21.67
CA ILE A 205 -37.19 10.73 22.53
C ILE A 205 -37.66 12.04 21.89
N SER A 206 -37.31 12.27 20.61
CA SER A 206 -37.64 13.50 19.89
C SER A 206 -39.14 13.72 19.81
N THR A 207 -39.93 12.68 19.48
CA THR A 207 -41.41 12.76 19.40
C THR A 207 -42.00 13.04 20.77
N GLY A 208 -41.55 12.35 21.83
CA GLY A 208 -42.03 12.57 23.18
C GLY A 208 -41.77 14.00 23.67
N PHE A 209 -40.60 14.53 23.44
CA PHE A 209 -40.25 15.92 23.77
C PHE A 209 -41.03 16.92 22.93
N SER A 210 -41.26 16.65 21.63
CA SER A 210 -42.08 17.50 20.76
C SER A 210 -43.52 17.57 21.28
N MET A 211 -44.13 16.43 21.67
CA MET A 211 -45.46 16.40 22.27
C MET A 211 -45.51 17.15 23.60
N LEU A 212 -44.48 16.98 24.46
CA LEU A 212 -44.39 17.71 25.73
C LEU A 212 -44.28 19.23 25.51
N THR A 213 -43.42 19.65 24.57
CA THR A 213 -43.26 21.06 24.21
C THR A 213 -44.56 21.64 23.65
N THR A 214 -45.25 20.88 22.82
CA THR A 214 -46.55 21.28 22.26
C THR A 214 -47.62 21.41 23.35
N TYR A 215 -47.73 20.43 24.25
CA TYR A 215 -48.66 20.48 25.36
C TYR A 215 -48.43 21.68 26.27
N VAL A 216 -47.21 21.91 26.71
CA VAL A 216 -46.83 23.04 27.58
C VAL A 216 -47.02 24.36 26.87
N GLY A 217 -46.64 24.46 25.60
CA GLY A 217 -46.80 25.67 24.80
C GLY A 217 -48.23 26.06 24.56
N ILE A 218 -49.10 25.10 24.19
CA ILE A 218 -50.56 25.34 24.03
C ILE A 218 -51.17 25.71 25.38
N SER A 219 -50.76 25.06 26.48
CA SER A 219 -51.24 25.40 27.81
C SER A 219 -50.92 26.85 28.20
N GLN A 220 -49.74 27.35 27.85
CA GLN A 220 -49.36 28.76 28.08
C GLN A 220 -50.16 29.72 27.18
N VAL A 221 -50.43 29.33 25.94
CA VAL A 221 -51.30 30.12 25.03
C VAL A 221 -52.72 30.24 25.61
N LEU A 222 -53.29 29.14 26.12
CA LEU A 222 -54.61 29.14 26.75
C LEU A 222 -54.68 30.00 28.04
N LYS A 223 -53.54 30.10 28.76
CA LYS A 223 -53.41 30.98 29.94
C LYS A 223 -53.15 32.44 29.60
N GLY A 224 -52.93 32.77 28.33
CA GLY A 224 -52.59 34.12 27.90
C GLY A 224 -51.15 34.55 28.18
N GLU A 225 -50.29 33.61 28.60
CA GLU A 225 -48.85 33.86 28.88
C GLU A 225 -48.02 33.94 27.60
N MET A 226 -48.55 33.44 26.49
CA MET A 226 -47.89 33.42 25.16
C MET A 226 -48.92 33.56 24.06
N THR A 227 -48.57 34.21 22.93
CA THR A 227 -49.45 34.23 21.77
C THR A 227 -49.28 32.97 20.93
N LEU A 228 -50.30 32.61 20.12
CA LEU A 228 -50.22 31.48 19.20
C LEU A 228 -49.09 31.65 18.19
N GLY A 229 -48.92 32.87 17.65
CA GLY A 229 -47.78 33.19 16.77
C GLY A 229 -46.42 33.05 17.44
N GLY A 230 -46.33 33.47 18.72
CA GLY A 230 -45.12 33.25 19.52
C GLY A 230 -44.78 31.77 19.71
N PHE A 231 -45.79 30.92 19.99
CA PHE A 231 -45.60 29.47 20.08
C PHE A 231 -45.16 28.84 18.73
N MET A 232 -45.76 29.24 17.62
CA MET A 232 -45.38 28.78 16.29
C MET A 232 -43.94 29.17 15.94
N ALA A 233 -43.54 30.41 16.26
CA ALA A 233 -42.16 30.88 16.09
C ALA A 233 -41.17 30.09 16.97
N PHE A 234 -41.51 29.84 18.24
CA PHE A 234 -40.71 29.02 19.15
C PHE A 234 -40.56 27.59 18.61
N SER A 235 -41.63 26.95 18.14
CA SER A 235 -41.62 25.60 17.59
C SER A 235 -40.68 25.50 16.36
N THR A 236 -40.80 26.49 15.45
CA THR A 236 -39.92 26.55 14.26
C THR A 236 -38.46 26.75 14.64
N LEU A 237 -38.16 27.69 15.54
CA LEU A 237 -36.78 27.93 15.99
C LEU A 237 -36.23 26.76 16.81
N SER A 238 -37.06 26.03 17.55
CA SER A 238 -36.66 24.84 18.30
C SER A 238 -36.14 23.74 17.39
N SER A 239 -36.66 23.61 16.18
CA SER A 239 -36.13 22.65 15.20
C SER A 239 -34.69 22.98 14.78
N TYR A 240 -34.33 24.25 14.66
CA TYR A 240 -32.95 24.69 14.38
C TYR A 240 -31.99 24.47 15.55
N PHE A 241 -32.51 24.41 16.78
CA PHE A 241 -31.76 24.05 17.97
C PHE A 241 -31.53 22.56 18.09
N THR A 242 -32.51 21.72 17.73
CA THR A 242 -32.49 20.26 17.90
C THR A 242 -31.90 19.53 16.68
N SER A 243 -32.01 20.09 15.47
CA SER A 243 -31.44 19.48 14.24
C SER A 243 -29.94 19.17 14.32
N PRO A 244 -29.07 20.06 14.85
CA PRO A 244 -27.66 19.77 15.06
C PRO A 244 -27.40 18.52 15.91
N LEU A 245 -28.25 18.24 16.90
CA LEU A 245 -28.11 17.08 17.76
C LEU A 245 -28.37 15.76 17.00
N SER A 246 -29.35 15.78 16.10
CA SER A 246 -29.64 14.66 15.21
C SER A 246 -28.48 14.42 14.24
N ASN A 247 -27.85 15.48 13.71
CA ASN A 247 -26.67 15.40 12.87
C ASN A 247 -25.46 14.75 13.60
N LEU A 248 -25.25 15.09 14.89
CA LEU A 248 -24.19 14.47 15.70
C LEU A 248 -24.30 12.94 15.77
N ILE A 249 -25.53 12.40 15.82
CA ILE A 249 -25.77 10.96 15.79
C ILE A 249 -25.29 10.36 14.46
N GLY A 250 -25.61 11.00 13.33
CA GLY A 250 -25.17 10.58 11.99
C GLY A 250 -23.65 10.68 11.81
N LEU A 251 -23.02 11.70 12.39
CA LEU A 251 -21.57 11.92 12.31
C LEU A 251 -20.75 10.96 13.21
N GLN A 252 -21.37 10.35 14.21
CA GLN A 252 -20.68 9.50 15.18
C GLN A 252 -19.92 8.34 14.51
N MET A 253 -20.53 7.67 13.54
CA MET A 253 -19.87 6.59 12.77
C MET A 253 -18.69 7.13 11.96
N GLN A 254 -18.88 8.23 11.25
CA GLN A 254 -17.86 8.84 10.41
C GLN A 254 -16.64 9.29 11.22
N ILE A 255 -16.86 9.88 12.41
CA ILE A 255 -15.78 10.29 13.31
C ILE A 255 -15.00 9.07 13.83
N GLN A 256 -15.69 7.97 14.15
CA GLN A 256 -15.02 6.73 14.58
C GLN A 256 -14.18 6.12 13.45
N GLU A 257 -14.73 5.99 12.26
CA GLU A 257 -14.04 5.51 11.07
C GLU A 257 -12.79 6.34 10.79
N ALA A 258 -12.93 7.63 10.85
CA ALA A 258 -11.86 8.57 10.64
C ALA A 258 -10.75 8.50 11.70
N SER A 259 -11.09 8.29 12.96
CA SER A 259 -10.11 8.11 14.04
C SER A 259 -9.26 6.85 13.80
N ILE A 260 -9.87 5.78 13.29
CA ILE A 260 -9.15 4.55 12.94
C ILE A 260 -8.29 4.77 11.70
N SER A 261 -8.83 5.42 10.66
CA SER A 261 -8.09 5.75 9.43
C SER A 261 -6.88 6.64 9.72
N MET A 262 -7.01 7.64 10.61
CA MET A 262 -5.88 8.47 11.06
C MET A 262 -4.79 7.65 11.74
N LYS A 263 -5.15 6.75 12.65
CA LYS A 263 -4.18 5.87 13.31
C LYS A 263 -3.45 4.99 12.29
N ARG A 264 -4.18 4.37 11.38
CA ARG A 264 -3.64 3.49 10.36
C ARG A 264 -2.74 4.23 9.36
N LEU A 265 -3.11 5.45 8.97
CA LEU A 265 -2.27 6.29 8.11
C LEU A 265 -1.01 6.74 8.85
N GLY A 266 -1.14 7.11 10.15
CA GLY A 266 -0.02 7.45 11.01
C GLY A 266 1.03 6.35 11.09
N GLU A 267 0.62 5.08 11.18
CA GLU A 267 1.54 3.93 11.19
C GLU A 267 2.45 3.84 9.95
N ILE A 268 2.01 4.38 8.81
CA ILE A 268 2.84 4.48 7.59
C ILE A 268 3.66 5.76 7.62
N MET A 269 3.03 6.89 7.96
CA MET A 269 3.69 8.20 7.94
C MET A 269 4.79 8.33 9.01
N ASP A 270 4.66 7.62 10.13
CA ASP A 270 5.65 7.55 11.20
C ASP A 270 6.81 6.60 10.89
N TYR A 271 6.68 5.76 9.84
CA TYR A 271 7.78 4.89 9.44
C TYR A 271 8.91 5.72 8.81
N PRO A 272 10.16 5.58 9.28
CA PRO A 272 11.25 6.42 8.81
C PRO A 272 11.51 6.20 7.30
N SER A 273 11.66 7.31 6.57
CA SER A 273 12.10 7.30 5.18
C SER A 273 13.54 6.79 5.07
N GLU A 274 13.89 6.15 3.98
CA GLU A 274 15.26 5.73 3.69
C GLU A 274 16.25 6.88 3.47
N THR A 275 15.74 8.11 3.31
CA THR A 275 16.54 9.35 3.19
C THR A 275 16.86 10.01 4.52
N VAL A 276 16.40 9.45 5.64
CA VAL A 276 16.73 9.95 6.98
C VAL A 276 18.23 9.75 7.22
N GLY A 277 18.94 10.83 7.56
CA GLY A 277 20.39 10.82 7.77
C GLY A 277 21.21 11.04 6.50
N ASP A 278 20.59 11.30 5.33
CA ASP A 278 21.32 11.60 4.09
C ASP A 278 22.10 12.93 4.18
N GLU A 279 21.73 13.83 5.10
CA GLU A 279 22.43 15.10 5.34
C GLU A 279 23.89 14.89 5.80
N ASP A 280 24.16 13.77 6.47
CA ASP A 280 25.48 13.39 6.96
C ASP A 280 26.25 12.46 5.99
N ARG A 281 25.62 12.08 4.86
CA ARG A 281 26.17 11.15 3.87
C ARG A 281 26.68 11.89 2.65
N THR A 282 27.62 11.26 1.95
CA THR A 282 28.17 11.78 0.70
C THR A 282 27.52 11.13 -0.51
N ASP A 283 27.50 11.81 -1.65
CA ASP A 283 27.05 11.24 -2.90
C ASP A 283 28.16 10.43 -3.58
N LEU A 284 27.81 9.24 -4.07
CA LEU A 284 28.66 8.42 -4.93
C LEU A 284 28.46 8.85 -6.39
N ASP A 285 29.48 9.37 -7.03
CA ASP A 285 29.40 9.72 -8.45
C ASP A 285 29.51 8.46 -9.33
N LYS A 286 30.58 7.68 -9.16
CA LYS A 286 30.83 6.44 -9.91
C LYS A 286 31.53 5.39 -9.05
N VAL A 287 31.35 4.12 -9.41
CA VAL A 287 32.12 3.01 -8.84
C VAL A 287 33.38 2.82 -9.68
N GLU A 288 34.52 3.33 -9.21
CA GLU A 288 35.82 3.26 -9.93
C GLU A 288 36.82 2.34 -9.26
N GLY A 289 36.67 2.09 -7.96
CA GLY A 289 37.54 1.22 -7.17
C GLY A 289 36.97 -0.18 -6.97
N ASP A 290 37.67 -0.91 -6.12
CA ASP A 290 37.27 -2.25 -5.69
C ASP A 290 36.02 -2.18 -4.81
N ILE A 291 35.26 -3.29 -4.80
CA ILE A 291 34.12 -3.50 -3.89
C ILE A 291 34.52 -4.61 -2.93
N GLU A 292 34.57 -4.30 -1.66
CA GLU A 292 35.05 -5.23 -0.63
C GLU A 292 33.92 -5.57 0.36
N PHE A 293 33.67 -6.86 0.55
CA PHE A 293 32.87 -7.39 1.64
C PHE A 293 33.81 -7.86 2.74
N LYS A 294 33.64 -7.32 3.96
CA LYS A 294 34.51 -7.60 5.12
C LYS A 294 33.67 -8.20 6.24
N ASP A 295 33.76 -9.50 6.41
CA ASP A 295 33.12 -10.28 7.48
C ASP A 295 31.60 -10.05 7.60
N VAL A 296 30.92 -9.95 6.44
CA VAL A 296 29.51 -9.54 6.37
C VAL A 296 28.59 -10.65 6.80
N THR A 297 27.74 -10.36 7.79
CA THR A 297 26.64 -11.21 8.26
C THR A 297 25.31 -10.50 8.05
N PHE A 298 24.32 -11.24 7.55
CA PHE A 298 22.97 -10.70 7.34
C PHE A 298 21.88 -11.75 7.48
N ARG A 299 20.73 -11.37 8.09
CA ARG A 299 19.53 -12.19 8.18
C ARG A 299 18.25 -11.40 7.86
N TYR A 300 17.25 -12.08 7.32
CA TYR A 300 15.92 -11.52 7.11
C TYR A 300 15.06 -11.70 8.37
N GLY A 301 14.88 -10.65 9.16
CA GLY A 301 14.14 -10.72 10.43
C GLY A 301 14.76 -11.72 11.40
N ASN A 302 13.96 -12.62 11.97
CA ASN A 302 14.41 -13.61 12.97
C ASN A 302 14.78 -14.97 12.36
N ARG A 303 15.08 -15.03 11.05
CA ARG A 303 15.46 -16.27 10.36
C ARG A 303 16.95 -16.60 10.58
N ALA A 304 17.34 -17.80 10.19
CA ALA A 304 18.76 -18.15 10.10
C ALA A 304 19.52 -17.16 9.20
N PRO A 305 20.80 -16.91 9.43
CA PRO A 305 21.61 -16.03 8.60
C PRO A 305 21.52 -16.43 7.12
N ALA A 306 21.23 -15.44 6.28
CA ALA A 306 21.25 -15.60 4.83
C ALA A 306 22.69 -15.42 4.28
N LEU A 307 23.50 -14.67 4.99
CA LEU A 307 24.97 -14.55 4.82
C LEU A 307 25.61 -14.69 6.19
N ASP A 308 26.66 -15.47 6.27
CA ASP A 308 27.34 -15.85 7.51
C ASP A 308 28.86 -15.64 7.34
N HIS A 309 29.37 -14.50 7.86
CA HIS A 309 30.78 -14.12 7.86
C HIS A 309 31.45 -14.19 6.47
N ILE A 310 30.82 -13.56 5.44
CA ILE A 310 31.38 -13.56 4.08
C ILE A 310 32.41 -12.45 3.88
N SER A 311 33.52 -12.81 3.25
CA SER A 311 34.57 -11.86 2.86
C SER A 311 35.03 -12.16 1.45
N PHE A 312 34.95 -11.17 0.56
CA PHE A 312 35.46 -11.24 -0.81
C PHE A 312 35.62 -9.85 -1.41
N THR A 313 36.33 -9.77 -2.53
CA THR A 313 36.55 -8.52 -3.27
C THR A 313 36.10 -8.70 -4.71
N ILE A 314 35.42 -7.68 -5.27
CA ILE A 314 35.22 -7.51 -6.71
C ILE A 314 36.18 -6.43 -7.17
N PRO A 315 37.30 -6.82 -7.82
CA PRO A 315 38.29 -5.83 -8.28
C PRO A 315 37.72 -4.95 -9.40
N ALA A 316 38.18 -3.71 -9.48
CA ALA A 316 37.77 -2.79 -10.51
C ALA A 316 38.00 -3.36 -11.93
N GLY A 317 37.00 -3.24 -12.80
CA GLY A 317 37.04 -3.77 -14.17
C GLY A 317 37.01 -5.30 -14.29
N LYS A 318 36.77 -6.04 -13.19
CA LYS A 318 36.74 -7.50 -13.19
C LYS A 318 35.32 -8.06 -13.15
N LYS A 319 35.15 -9.26 -13.68
CA LYS A 319 33.92 -10.00 -13.77
C LYS A 319 33.89 -11.09 -12.68
N VAL A 320 33.06 -10.92 -11.68
CA VAL A 320 32.91 -11.85 -10.56
C VAL A 320 31.56 -12.53 -10.63
N ALA A 321 31.55 -13.85 -10.54
CA ALA A 321 30.35 -14.65 -10.55
C ALA A 321 30.02 -15.22 -9.16
N LEU A 322 28.73 -15.23 -8.81
CA LEU A 322 28.16 -15.93 -7.65
C LEU A 322 27.38 -17.14 -8.14
N VAL A 323 27.80 -18.32 -7.74
CA VAL A 323 27.16 -19.59 -8.09
C VAL A 323 26.84 -20.40 -6.83
N GLY A 324 25.88 -21.30 -6.91
CA GLY A 324 25.48 -22.13 -5.76
C GLY A 324 24.00 -22.53 -5.83
N SER A 325 23.57 -23.35 -4.87
CA SER A 325 22.20 -23.82 -4.77
C SER A 325 21.19 -22.66 -4.56
N SER A 326 19.92 -22.89 -4.87
CA SER A 326 18.86 -21.92 -4.53
C SER A 326 18.83 -21.70 -3.01
N GLY A 327 18.71 -20.43 -2.58
CA GLY A 327 18.72 -20.08 -1.16
C GLY A 327 20.10 -19.99 -0.52
N SER A 328 21.21 -20.12 -1.27
CA SER A 328 22.58 -20.00 -0.73
C SER A 328 23.01 -18.56 -0.37
N GLY A 329 22.19 -17.54 -0.63
CA GLY A 329 22.48 -16.14 -0.27
C GLY A 329 22.92 -15.22 -1.43
N LYS A 330 23.00 -15.71 -2.67
CA LYS A 330 23.49 -14.95 -3.85
C LYS A 330 22.75 -13.61 -4.04
N SER A 331 21.42 -13.64 -4.18
CA SER A 331 20.64 -12.41 -4.37
C SER A 331 20.57 -11.53 -3.11
N THR A 332 21.00 -12.02 -1.95
CA THR A 332 21.16 -11.21 -0.74
C THR A 332 22.35 -10.25 -0.89
N ILE A 333 23.45 -10.71 -1.50
CA ILE A 333 24.63 -9.89 -1.79
C ILE A 333 24.23 -8.72 -2.71
N THR A 334 23.46 -8.97 -3.78
CA THR A 334 23.00 -7.91 -4.70
C THR A 334 22.12 -6.89 -4.00
N LYS A 335 21.24 -7.34 -3.09
CA LYS A 335 20.36 -6.45 -2.32
C LYS A 335 21.11 -5.59 -1.31
N LEU A 336 22.18 -6.10 -0.70
CA LEU A 336 23.05 -5.32 0.19
C LEU A 336 23.82 -4.26 -0.60
N LEU A 337 24.37 -4.59 -1.77
CA LEU A 337 25.05 -3.62 -2.65
C LEU A 337 24.14 -2.50 -3.12
N LEU A 338 22.84 -2.78 -3.37
CA LEU A 338 21.84 -1.79 -3.74
C LEU A 338 21.31 -1.00 -2.54
N LYS A 339 21.84 -1.23 -1.33
CA LYS A 339 21.34 -0.65 -0.07
C LYS A 339 19.84 -0.83 0.12
N TYR A 340 19.29 -2.00 -0.28
CA TYR A 340 17.91 -2.37 0.09
C TYR A 340 17.83 -2.85 1.53
N TYR A 341 18.94 -3.34 2.05
CA TYR A 341 19.15 -3.78 3.44
C TYR A 341 20.56 -3.37 3.88
N GLU A 342 20.75 -3.27 5.17
CA GLU A 342 22.03 -3.05 5.82
C GLU A 342 22.54 -4.36 6.42
N PRO A 343 23.85 -4.63 6.42
CA PRO A 343 24.43 -5.80 7.08
C PRO A 343 24.14 -5.74 8.59
N GLU A 344 24.05 -6.90 9.23
CA GLU A 344 23.92 -7.00 10.69
C GLU A 344 25.29 -6.83 11.36
N ASP A 345 26.32 -7.44 10.78
CA ASP A 345 27.71 -7.33 11.18
C ASP A 345 28.59 -7.24 9.93
N GLY A 346 29.79 -6.68 10.09
CA GLY A 346 30.75 -6.47 9.01
C GLY A 346 30.49 -5.20 8.21
N GLU A 347 31.28 -5.00 7.17
CA GLU A 347 31.28 -3.79 6.36
C GLU A 347 31.33 -4.12 4.86
N ILE A 348 30.76 -3.23 4.05
CA ILE A 348 30.86 -3.26 2.60
C ILE A 348 31.49 -1.95 2.15
N ASP A 349 32.62 -2.00 1.48
CA ASP A 349 33.30 -0.81 0.99
C ASP A 349 33.13 -0.69 -0.53
N LEU A 350 32.90 0.55 -0.98
CA LEU A 350 32.92 0.97 -2.38
C LEU A 350 33.98 2.07 -2.55
N ASN A 351 34.90 1.90 -3.48
CA ASN A 351 36.00 2.86 -3.68
C ASN A 351 36.85 3.11 -2.41
N GLY A 352 36.91 2.14 -1.49
CA GLY A 352 37.61 2.26 -0.21
C GLY A 352 36.88 3.05 0.86
N VAL A 353 35.59 3.41 0.65
CA VAL A 353 34.73 4.09 1.61
C VAL A 353 33.55 3.17 1.95
N ASN A 354 33.14 3.14 3.23
CA ASN A 354 32.05 2.31 3.66
C ASN A 354 30.73 2.68 2.95
N LEU A 355 30.03 1.69 2.42
CA LEU A 355 28.75 1.85 1.73
C LEU A 355 27.71 2.61 2.55
N ALA A 356 27.77 2.50 3.88
CA ALA A 356 26.87 3.21 4.78
C ALA A 356 27.03 4.74 4.71
N GLU A 357 28.20 5.25 4.35
CA GLU A 357 28.51 6.68 4.25
C GLU A 357 27.98 7.35 2.97
N TYR A 358 27.51 6.56 1.99
CA TYR A 358 26.90 7.10 0.79
C TYR A 358 25.38 7.22 0.89
N THR A 359 24.77 8.18 0.17
CA THR A 359 23.32 8.27 0.05
C THR A 359 22.77 7.10 -0.78
N ASN A 360 21.56 6.62 -0.43
CA ASN A 360 20.95 5.48 -1.11
C ASN A 360 20.73 5.74 -2.61
N ASP A 361 20.28 6.96 -2.94
CA ASP A 361 19.99 7.37 -4.30
C ASP A 361 21.25 7.44 -5.17
N SER A 362 22.38 7.93 -4.63
CA SER A 362 23.63 8.02 -5.37
C SER A 362 24.20 6.64 -5.69
N VAL A 363 24.18 5.71 -4.72
CA VAL A 363 24.60 4.32 -4.92
C VAL A 363 23.77 3.65 -6.00
N ARG A 364 22.44 3.78 -5.92
CA ARG A 364 21.54 3.20 -6.92
C ARG A 364 21.70 3.85 -8.29
N ARG A 365 22.05 5.13 -8.37
CA ARG A 365 22.37 5.80 -9.64
C ARG A 365 23.69 5.33 -10.24
N ALA A 366 24.68 5.03 -9.42
CA ALA A 366 26.00 4.59 -9.86
C ALA A 366 26.07 3.11 -10.31
N ILE A 367 25.04 2.29 -10.02
CA ILE A 367 25.00 0.84 -10.29
C ILE A 367 23.92 0.52 -11.33
N SER A 368 24.27 -0.19 -12.40
CA SER A 368 23.30 -0.78 -13.34
C SER A 368 22.86 -2.16 -12.84
N TYR A 369 21.57 -2.35 -12.59
CA TYR A 369 21.02 -3.59 -12.07
C TYR A 369 19.98 -4.21 -13.01
N VAL A 370 20.16 -5.46 -13.34
CA VAL A 370 19.20 -6.27 -14.10
C VAL A 370 18.64 -7.34 -13.15
N PRO A 371 17.39 -7.21 -12.70
CA PRO A 371 16.78 -8.13 -11.75
C PRO A 371 16.39 -9.46 -12.40
N GLN A 372 16.23 -10.49 -11.58
CA GLN A 372 15.70 -11.80 -11.99
C GLN A 372 14.28 -11.69 -12.59
N ASN A 373 13.39 -10.99 -11.92
CA ASN A 373 12.03 -10.73 -12.39
C ASN A 373 11.95 -9.30 -12.94
N VAL A 374 11.71 -9.19 -14.23
CA VAL A 374 11.64 -7.91 -14.92
C VAL A 374 10.21 -7.37 -14.89
N GLU A 375 10.03 -6.23 -14.23
CA GLU A 375 8.77 -5.48 -14.25
C GLU A 375 8.81 -4.41 -15.34
N LEU A 376 7.78 -4.41 -16.19
CA LEU A 376 7.55 -3.40 -17.20
C LEU A 376 6.30 -2.60 -16.87
N PHE A 377 6.42 -1.28 -17.01
CA PHE A 377 5.30 -0.37 -16.76
C PHE A 377 4.34 -0.34 -17.95
N SER A 378 3.05 -0.10 -17.70
CA SER A 378 2.05 0.19 -18.72
C SER A 378 2.33 1.53 -19.37
N LYS A 379 3.36 1.55 -20.22
CA LYS A 379 3.91 2.70 -20.97
C LYS A 379 4.44 2.21 -22.31
N THR A 380 4.96 3.12 -23.13
CA THR A 380 5.64 2.74 -24.36
C THR A 380 6.95 1.97 -24.09
N ILE A 381 7.43 1.20 -25.03
CA ILE A 381 8.75 0.54 -24.96
C ILE A 381 9.86 1.59 -24.76
N TYR A 382 9.76 2.72 -25.50
CA TYR A 382 10.65 3.85 -25.33
C TYR A 382 10.71 4.34 -23.88
N ASP A 383 9.55 4.60 -23.27
CA ASP A 383 9.49 5.06 -21.88
C ASP A 383 9.96 3.98 -20.89
N ASN A 384 9.71 2.70 -21.19
CA ASN A 384 10.19 1.60 -20.38
C ASN A 384 11.72 1.48 -20.37
N ILE A 385 12.38 1.72 -21.50
CA ILE A 385 13.86 1.72 -21.54
C ILE A 385 14.42 2.97 -20.86
N ARG A 386 13.79 4.14 -21.12
CA ARG A 386 14.22 5.44 -20.61
C ARG A 386 14.10 5.62 -19.09
N VAL A 387 13.38 4.74 -18.38
CA VAL A 387 13.25 4.80 -16.91
C VAL A 387 14.59 4.93 -16.19
N SER A 388 15.67 4.34 -16.72
CA SER A 388 17.01 4.43 -16.13
C SER A 388 17.71 5.78 -16.33
N ARG A 389 17.33 6.54 -17.37
CA ARG A 389 17.84 7.88 -17.70
C ARG A 389 16.77 8.67 -18.44
N MET A 390 15.99 9.46 -17.70
CA MET A 390 14.77 10.13 -18.20
C MET A 390 15.01 11.21 -19.26
N ASP A 391 16.20 11.75 -19.36
CA ASP A 391 16.65 12.74 -20.34
C ASP A 391 17.16 12.14 -21.65
N ALA A 392 17.25 10.79 -21.74
CA ALA A 392 17.78 10.10 -22.91
C ALA A 392 16.92 10.35 -24.16
N THR A 393 17.60 10.59 -25.28
CA THR A 393 17.00 10.77 -26.59
C THR A 393 16.56 9.43 -27.20
N MET A 394 15.69 9.49 -28.24
CA MET A 394 15.26 8.30 -28.96
C MET A 394 16.45 7.53 -29.57
N ASP A 395 17.48 8.24 -30.04
CA ASP A 395 18.63 7.60 -30.67
C ASP A 395 19.51 6.89 -29.64
N GLU A 396 19.72 7.46 -28.45
CA GLU A 396 20.40 6.79 -27.35
C GLU A 396 19.66 5.53 -26.90
N VAL A 397 18.32 5.61 -26.81
CA VAL A 397 17.46 4.44 -26.48
C VAL A 397 17.60 3.36 -27.56
N LYS A 398 17.62 3.71 -28.85
CA LYS A 398 17.83 2.76 -29.93
C LYS A 398 19.21 2.09 -29.86
N GLU A 399 20.26 2.87 -29.57
CA GLU A 399 21.63 2.32 -29.41
C GLU A 399 21.70 1.38 -28.21
N ALA A 400 21.11 1.73 -27.08
CA ALA A 400 21.03 0.84 -25.91
C ALA A 400 20.24 -0.44 -26.23
N ALA A 401 19.14 -0.34 -27.01
CA ALA A 401 18.37 -1.48 -27.44
C ALA A 401 19.12 -2.38 -28.44
N LYS A 402 19.94 -1.82 -29.32
CA LYS A 402 20.85 -2.61 -30.19
C LYS A 402 21.88 -3.38 -29.36
N LYS A 403 22.52 -2.73 -28.38
CA LYS A 403 23.44 -3.38 -27.46
C LYS A 403 22.82 -4.52 -26.65
N ALA A 404 21.50 -4.48 -26.44
CA ALA A 404 20.75 -5.49 -25.70
C ALA A 404 20.06 -6.54 -26.61
N ASP A 405 20.33 -6.55 -27.90
CA ASP A 405 19.64 -7.38 -28.90
C ASP A 405 18.11 -7.22 -28.86
N ALA A 406 17.65 -6.05 -28.43
CA ALA A 406 16.23 -5.74 -28.34
C ALA A 406 15.69 -5.02 -29.59
N HIS A 407 16.57 -4.38 -30.36
CA HIS A 407 16.18 -3.52 -31.47
C HIS A 407 15.36 -4.24 -32.54
N ASP A 408 15.78 -5.46 -32.90
CA ASP A 408 15.18 -6.18 -34.02
C ASP A 408 13.75 -6.62 -33.70
N PHE A 409 13.49 -7.19 -32.53
CA PHE A 409 12.09 -7.53 -32.19
C PHE A 409 11.23 -6.28 -32.03
N ILE A 410 11.77 -5.18 -31.48
CA ILE A 410 11.03 -3.92 -31.32
C ILE A 410 10.60 -3.37 -32.69
N ARG A 411 11.46 -3.44 -33.70
CA ARG A 411 11.16 -2.98 -35.06
C ARG A 411 10.02 -3.77 -35.75
N HIS A 412 9.83 -5.03 -35.37
CA HIS A 412 8.76 -5.87 -35.90
C HIS A 412 7.40 -5.61 -35.24
N LEU A 413 7.35 -4.86 -34.15
CA LEU A 413 6.09 -4.46 -33.53
C LEU A 413 5.41 -3.34 -34.34
N PRO A 414 4.07 -3.30 -34.40
CA PRO A 414 3.32 -2.34 -35.23
C PRO A 414 3.69 -0.87 -35.01
N LEU A 415 3.92 -0.46 -33.77
CA LEU A 415 4.28 0.92 -33.40
C LEU A 415 5.75 1.03 -32.95
N GLN A 416 6.54 -0.03 -33.14
CA GLN A 416 7.96 -0.07 -32.77
C GLN A 416 8.21 0.41 -31.34
N TYR A 417 9.10 1.36 -31.12
CA TYR A 417 9.38 1.95 -29.78
C TYR A 417 8.19 2.64 -29.14
N ASN A 418 7.21 3.07 -29.91
CA ASN A 418 5.96 3.67 -29.43
C ASN A 418 4.88 2.63 -29.10
N THR A 419 5.18 1.33 -29.24
CA THR A 419 4.27 0.28 -28.81
C THR A 419 4.02 0.40 -27.32
N TYR A 420 2.73 0.55 -26.95
CA TYR A 420 2.30 0.63 -25.56
C TYR A 420 2.20 -0.78 -24.99
N LEU A 421 2.82 -1.00 -23.85
CA LEU A 421 2.80 -2.28 -23.15
C LEU A 421 1.62 -2.31 -22.16
N GLU A 422 0.94 -3.43 -22.11
CA GLU A 422 -0.08 -3.70 -21.10
C GLU A 422 0.56 -3.96 -19.73
N GLU A 423 -0.28 -4.23 -18.72
CA GLU A 423 0.14 -4.47 -17.34
C GLU A 423 1.23 -5.56 -17.26
N ALA A 424 2.31 -5.28 -16.55
CA ALA A 424 3.49 -6.14 -16.40
C ALA A 424 4.13 -6.57 -17.75
N GLY A 425 3.89 -5.82 -18.83
CA GLY A 425 4.42 -6.15 -20.16
C GLY A 425 3.76 -7.37 -20.80
N ASN A 426 2.48 -7.60 -20.53
CA ASN A 426 1.71 -8.63 -21.24
C ASN A 426 1.84 -8.44 -22.75
N GLY A 427 1.93 -9.56 -23.48
CA GLY A 427 2.17 -9.58 -24.94
C GLY A 427 3.65 -9.72 -25.33
N LEU A 428 4.59 -9.57 -24.37
CA LEU A 428 6.00 -9.87 -24.59
C LEU A 428 6.39 -11.19 -23.95
N SER A 429 7.26 -11.94 -24.62
CA SER A 429 7.90 -13.13 -24.07
C SER A 429 8.85 -12.76 -22.90
N GLY A 430 9.16 -13.72 -22.03
CA GLY A 430 10.12 -13.51 -20.94
C GLY A 430 11.48 -13.02 -21.44
N GLY A 431 11.94 -13.52 -22.57
CA GLY A 431 13.19 -13.11 -23.19
C GLY A 431 13.19 -11.67 -23.72
N GLU A 432 12.07 -11.22 -24.31
CA GLU A 432 11.92 -9.84 -24.76
C GLU A 432 11.89 -8.87 -23.58
N LYS A 433 11.22 -9.23 -22.48
CA LYS A 433 11.24 -8.44 -21.23
C LYS A 433 12.66 -8.30 -20.67
N GLN A 434 13.44 -9.40 -20.66
CA GLN A 434 14.83 -9.38 -20.21
C GLN A 434 15.73 -8.52 -21.09
N ARG A 435 15.58 -8.57 -22.42
CA ARG A 435 16.30 -7.69 -23.35
C ARG A 435 15.96 -6.20 -23.14
N ILE A 436 14.70 -5.88 -22.82
CA ILE A 436 14.34 -4.51 -22.42
C ILE A 436 15.03 -4.10 -21.11
N ALA A 437 15.11 -5.00 -20.13
CA ALA A 437 15.84 -4.71 -18.88
C ALA A 437 17.33 -4.52 -19.09
N LEU A 438 17.95 -5.30 -19.98
CA LEU A 438 19.34 -5.10 -20.39
C LEU A 438 19.52 -3.75 -21.10
N ALA A 439 18.59 -3.36 -22.00
CA ALA A 439 18.63 -2.05 -22.64
C ALA A 439 18.56 -0.90 -21.60
N ARG A 440 17.75 -1.05 -20.53
CA ARG A 440 17.75 -0.11 -19.39
C ARG A 440 19.13 0.01 -18.74
N ALA A 441 19.78 -1.14 -18.50
CA ALA A 441 21.09 -1.18 -17.88
C ALA A 441 22.19 -0.55 -18.77
N PHE A 442 22.19 -0.83 -20.07
CA PHE A 442 23.12 -0.21 -21.03
C PHE A 442 22.87 1.28 -21.22
N LEU A 443 21.61 1.74 -21.19
CA LEU A 443 21.29 3.17 -21.29
C LEU A 443 21.80 3.95 -20.08
N LYS A 444 21.86 3.34 -18.91
CA LYS A 444 22.35 3.94 -17.67
C LYS A 444 23.87 4.15 -17.70
N ASP A 445 24.62 3.26 -18.35
CA ASP A 445 26.06 3.31 -18.59
C ASP A 445 26.91 3.48 -17.30
N SER A 446 26.70 2.60 -16.33
CA SER A 446 27.43 2.59 -15.06
C SER A 446 28.79 1.88 -15.18
N ASN A 447 29.66 2.08 -14.19
CA ASN A 447 30.93 1.32 -14.10
C ASN A 447 30.76 -0.05 -13.43
N LEU A 448 29.68 -0.23 -12.64
CA LEU A 448 29.33 -1.52 -12.04
C LEU A 448 28.00 -2.02 -12.60
N TYR A 449 27.99 -3.23 -13.11
CA TYR A 449 26.80 -3.96 -13.54
C TYR A 449 26.53 -5.14 -12.62
N ILE A 450 25.30 -5.27 -12.16
CA ILE A 450 24.82 -6.41 -11.38
C ILE A 450 23.77 -7.13 -12.23
N LEU A 451 24.03 -8.39 -12.58
CA LEU A 451 23.15 -9.24 -13.36
C LEU A 451 22.64 -10.37 -12.44
N ASP A 452 21.39 -10.26 -11.99
CA ASP A 452 20.79 -11.25 -11.06
C ASP A 452 19.89 -12.20 -11.85
N GLU A 453 20.43 -13.39 -12.23
CA GLU A 453 19.71 -14.42 -13.00
C GLU A 453 19.02 -13.86 -14.26
N SER A 454 19.63 -12.87 -14.87
CA SER A 454 19.05 -12.00 -15.90
C SER A 454 18.72 -12.71 -17.22
N THR A 455 18.98 -14.00 -17.34
CA THR A 455 18.79 -14.80 -18.57
C THR A 455 18.03 -16.10 -18.33
N SER A 456 17.47 -16.29 -17.13
CA SER A 456 16.78 -17.54 -16.73
C SER A 456 15.59 -17.93 -17.64
N ASN A 457 14.98 -16.96 -18.32
CA ASN A 457 13.83 -17.16 -19.21
C ASN A 457 14.22 -17.22 -20.70
N LEU A 458 15.53 -17.31 -21.01
CA LEU A 458 16.02 -17.42 -22.37
C LEU A 458 16.34 -18.88 -22.74
N ASP A 459 16.20 -19.19 -24.02
CA ASP A 459 16.76 -20.42 -24.57
C ASP A 459 18.30 -20.35 -24.56
N PHE A 460 18.95 -21.51 -24.56
CA PHE A 460 20.41 -21.63 -24.41
C PHE A 460 21.19 -20.87 -25.50
N ALA A 461 20.71 -20.86 -26.74
CA ALA A 461 21.38 -20.17 -27.85
C ALA A 461 21.32 -18.64 -27.68
N THR A 462 20.16 -18.10 -27.36
CA THR A 462 19.95 -16.67 -27.11
C THR A 462 20.69 -16.20 -25.87
N GLU A 463 20.72 -17.03 -24.81
CA GLU A 463 21.47 -16.74 -23.59
C GLU A 463 22.96 -16.56 -23.87
N ASN A 464 23.58 -17.51 -24.59
CA ASN A 464 25.01 -17.43 -24.94
C ASN A 464 25.33 -16.21 -25.81
N LEU A 465 24.46 -15.88 -26.79
CA LEU A 465 24.60 -14.69 -27.62
C LEU A 465 24.60 -13.41 -26.76
N ILE A 466 23.65 -13.29 -25.85
CA ILE A 466 23.53 -12.13 -24.98
C ILE A 466 24.73 -12.02 -24.04
N PHE A 467 25.17 -13.13 -23.42
CA PHE A 467 26.36 -13.06 -22.56
C PHE A 467 27.64 -12.70 -23.32
N ASN A 468 27.86 -13.24 -24.51
CA ASN A 468 28.97 -12.84 -25.35
C ASN A 468 28.95 -11.34 -25.66
N MET A 469 27.77 -10.80 -26.03
CA MET A 469 27.61 -9.36 -26.23
C MET A 469 27.87 -8.55 -24.96
N ILE A 470 27.39 -9.01 -23.80
CA ILE A 470 27.62 -8.35 -22.51
C ILE A 470 29.12 -8.33 -22.20
N TYR A 471 29.82 -9.45 -22.38
CA TYR A 471 31.26 -9.54 -22.17
C TYR A 471 32.07 -8.62 -23.08
N ASP A 472 31.68 -8.52 -24.36
CA ASP A 472 32.35 -7.64 -25.33
C ASP A 472 32.03 -6.15 -25.05
N GLN A 473 30.78 -5.80 -24.79
CA GLN A 473 30.36 -4.42 -24.55
C GLN A 473 30.86 -3.86 -23.21
N LEU A 474 31.03 -4.72 -22.21
CA LEU A 474 31.43 -4.35 -20.85
C LEU A 474 32.80 -4.90 -20.48
N ALA A 475 33.74 -4.99 -21.46
CA ALA A 475 35.08 -5.54 -21.24
C ALA A 475 35.82 -4.85 -20.10
N ASP A 476 35.73 -3.51 -20.04
CA ASP A 476 36.43 -2.67 -19.06
C ASP A 476 35.56 -2.29 -17.83
N ARG A 477 34.37 -2.91 -17.65
CA ARG A 477 33.47 -2.59 -16.55
C ARG A 477 33.47 -3.69 -15.49
N SER A 478 33.29 -3.30 -14.24
CA SER A 478 33.08 -4.24 -13.13
C SER A 478 31.73 -4.94 -13.27
N MET A 479 31.70 -6.25 -13.07
CA MET A 479 30.46 -7.01 -13.16
C MET A 479 30.32 -7.98 -11.99
N LEU A 480 29.12 -8.05 -11.41
CA LEU A 480 28.70 -9.08 -10.49
C LEU A 480 27.57 -9.88 -11.14
N ILE A 481 27.82 -11.14 -11.42
CA ILE A 481 26.89 -12.04 -12.12
C ILE A 481 26.39 -13.09 -11.13
N VAL A 482 25.11 -13.08 -10.85
CA VAL A 482 24.43 -14.17 -10.13
C VAL A 482 23.88 -15.13 -11.17
N ALA A 483 24.45 -16.35 -11.22
CA ALA A 483 24.10 -17.31 -12.25
C ALA A 483 23.54 -18.60 -11.67
N HIS A 484 22.49 -19.09 -12.35
CA HIS A 484 21.98 -20.44 -12.19
C HIS A 484 22.64 -21.44 -13.17
N ARG A 485 23.07 -20.94 -14.35
CA ARG A 485 23.76 -21.75 -15.37
C ARG A 485 25.24 -21.47 -15.34
N LEU A 486 26.03 -22.51 -15.09
CA LEU A 486 27.48 -22.37 -14.97
C LEU A 486 28.19 -22.09 -16.31
N SER A 487 27.55 -22.41 -17.43
CA SER A 487 28.06 -22.07 -18.78
C SER A 487 28.25 -20.57 -18.98
N THR A 488 27.39 -19.74 -18.38
CA THR A 488 27.42 -18.27 -18.56
C THR A 488 28.54 -17.58 -17.78
N VAL A 489 29.11 -18.25 -16.77
CA VAL A 489 30.13 -17.69 -15.89
C VAL A 489 31.54 -18.27 -16.13
N ARG A 490 31.68 -19.09 -17.17
CA ARG A 490 32.93 -19.76 -17.51
C ARG A 490 34.10 -18.76 -17.71
N ASP A 491 33.78 -17.64 -18.35
CA ASP A 491 34.77 -16.64 -18.72
C ASP A 491 34.91 -15.51 -17.67
N CYS A 492 34.39 -15.70 -16.46
CA CYS A 492 34.57 -14.78 -15.35
C CYS A 492 36.01 -14.86 -14.78
N ASP A 493 36.53 -13.70 -14.35
CA ASP A 493 37.84 -13.61 -13.70
C ASP A 493 37.88 -14.33 -12.34
N LEU A 494 36.74 -14.35 -11.64
CA LEU A 494 36.60 -15.00 -10.34
C LEU A 494 35.20 -15.59 -10.20
N ILE A 495 35.09 -16.83 -9.75
CA ILE A 495 33.85 -17.51 -9.40
C ILE A 495 33.88 -17.78 -7.91
N LEU A 496 32.81 -17.36 -7.22
CA LEU A 496 32.57 -17.59 -5.80
C LEU A 496 31.43 -18.61 -5.66
N VAL A 497 31.72 -19.74 -5.06
CA VAL A 497 30.73 -20.81 -4.83
C VAL A 497 30.12 -20.61 -3.45
N MET A 498 28.83 -20.39 -3.42
CA MET A 498 28.07 -20.18 -2.19
C MET A 498 27.29 -21.42 -1.78
N ASP A 499 27.36 -21.76 -0.50
CA ASP A 499 26.53 -22.80 0.11
C ASP A 499 26.13 -22.37 1.52
N HIS A 500 24.83 -22.43 1.84
CA HIS A 500 24.27 -22.08 3.15
C HIS A 500 24.79 -20.74 3.73
N GLY A 501 24.82 -19.69 2.91
CA GLY A 501 25.25 -18.33 3.32
C GLY A 501 26.75 -18.12 3.42
N LYS A 502 27.58 -19.12 3.05
CA LYS A 502 29.05 -19.05 3.10
C LYS A 502 29.67 -19.20 1.71
N ILE A 503 30.85 -18.61 1.52
CA ILE A 503 31.70 -18.88 0.35
C ILE A 503 32.55 -20.11 0.65
N VAL A 504 32.24 -21.22 -0.03
CA VAL A 504 32.93 -22.51 0.20
C VAL A 504 34.11 -22.74 -0.74
N GLU A 505 34.06 -22.17 -1.97
CA GLU A 505 35.13 -22.24 -2.94
C GLU A 505 35.28 -20.93 -3.69
N ARG A 506 36.49 -20.65 -4.13
CA ARG A 506 36.80 -19.51 -5.00
C ARG A 506 37.93 -19.87 -5.99
N GLY A 507 37.85 -19.33 -7.20
CA GLY A 507 38.82 -19.53 -8.26
C GLY A 507 38.24 -19.27 -9.65
N THR A 508 39.00 -19.50 -10.69
CA THR A 508 38.56 -19.53 -12.09
C THR A 508 37.81 -20.84 -12.39
N HIS A 509 37.14 -20.90 -13.54
CA HIS A 509 36.46 -22.12 -13.98
C HIS A 509 37.38 -23.36 -13.96
N ASP A 510 38.54 -23.24 -14.57
CA ASP A 510 39.49 -24.36 -14.70
C ASP A 510 40.06 -24.77 -13.34
N GLU A 511 40.38 -23.82 -12.47
CA GLU A 511 40.86 -24.09 -11.11
C GLU A 511 39.81 -24.82 -10.27
N LEU A 512 38.52 -24.40 -10.38
CA LEU A 512 37.45 -25.01 -9.63
C LEU A 512 37.08 -26.40 -10.16
N LEU A 513 37.19 -26.64 -11.46
CA LEU A 513 37.05 -27.99 -12.01
C LEU A 513 38.16 -28.92 -11.54
N ALA A 514 39.41 -28.43 -11.50
CA ALA A 514 40.54 -29.22 -11.06
C ALA A 514 40.50 -29.57 -9.56
N LYS A 515 39.76 -28.79 -8.74
CA LYS A 515 39.56 -29.07 -7.30
C LYS A 515 38.57 -30.23 -7.03
N GLU A 516 37.78 -30.61 -8.04
CA GLU A 516 36.72 -31.64 -7.92
C GLU A 516 35.78 -31.44 -6.73
N GLY A 517 35.56 -30.19 -6.32
CA GLY A 517 34.73 -29.80 -5.18
C GLY A 517 33.26 -29.55 -5.52
N LYS A 518 32.64 -28.63 -4.79
CA LYS A 518 31.21 -28.27 -4.95
C LYS A 518 30.90 -27.71 -6.34
N TYR A 519 31.79 -26.90 -6.90
CA TYR A 519 31.67 -26.38 -8.26
C TYR A 519 31.63 -27.51 -9.31
N TYR A 520 32.52 -28.46 -9.18
CA TYR A 520 32.58 -29.64 -10.06
C TYR A 520 31.29 -30.47 -9.98
N GLU A 521 30.77 -30.68 -8.78
CA GLU A 521 29.48 -31.36 -8.61
C GLU A 521 28.36 -30.63 -9.34
N LEU A 522 28.23 -29.30 -9.13
CA LEU A 522 27.20 -28.47 -9.77
C LEU A 522 27.37 -28.48 -11.30
N TRP A 523 28.59 -28.39 -11.81
CA TRP A 523 28.90 -28.44 -13.24
C TRP A 523 28.45 -29.76 -13.86
N ASN A 524 28.84 -30.88 -13.27
CA ASN A 524 28.46 -32.20 -13.76
C ASN A 524 26.97 -32.47 -13.70
N MET A 525 26.28 -31.97 -12.68
CA MET A 525 24.82 -32.02 -12.60
C MET A 525 24.17 -31.28 -13.77
N GLN A 526 24.67 -30.11 -14.14
CA GLN A 526 24.13 -29.31 -15.26
C GLN A 526 24.45 -29.90 -16.63
N GLN A 527 25.60 -30.58 -16.77
CA GLN A 527 25.95 -31.28 -18.00
C GLN A 527 25.23 -32.63 -18.17
N GLY A 528 24.40 -33.03 -17.21
CA GLY A 528 23.70 -34.31 -17.23
C GLY A 528 24.60 -35.55 -17.03
N ILE A 529 25.86 -35.32 -16.60
CA ILE A 529 26.87 -36.37 -16.40
C ILE A 529 26.66 -37.06 -15.04
N TYR A 530 26.02 -36.36 -14.10
CA TYR A 530 25.76 -36.89 -12.75
C TYR A 530 24.43 -37.63 -12.71
N ARG A 531 24.48 -38.98 -12.83
CA ARG A 531 23.43 -39.82 -12.29
C ARG A 531 23.57 -39.80 -10.78
N SER A 532 22.61 -39.24 -10.06
CA SER A 532 22.59 -39.27 -8.60
C SER A 532 22.92 -40.68 -8.13
N LYS A 533 23.99 -40.85 -7.35
CA LYS A 533 24.08 -42.02 -6.49
C LYS A 533 22.83 -42.01 -5.65
N LYS A 534 21.89 -42.95 -5.90
CA LYS A 534 20.75 -43.19 -5.03
C LYS A 534 21.30 -43.23 -3.61
N ALA A 535 20.86 -42.29 -2.77
CA ALA A 535 21.11 -42.40 -1.35
C ALA A 535 20.68 -43.81 -0.94
N GLU A 536 21.60 -44.58 -0.43
CA GLU A 536 21.26 -45.85 0.21
C GLU A 536 20.18 -45.57 1.26
N PRO A 537 19.08 -46.28 1.27
CA PRO A 537 18.05 -46.04 2.27
C PRO A 537 18.72 -46.32 3.64
N LYS A 538 18.87 -45.26 4.44
CA LYS A 538 19.16 -45.43 5.87
C LYS A 538 18.07 -46.32 6.41
N GLN A 539 18.42 -47.57 6.75
CA GLN A 539 17.57 -48.47 7.51
C GLN A 539 17.20 -47.72 8.80
N SER A 540 16.00 -47.20 8.83
CA SER A 540 15.38 -46.70 10.05
C SER A 540 15.10 -47.97 10.90
N VAL A 541 15.90 -48.18 11.93
CA VAL A 541 15.55 -49.08 13.03
C VAL A 541 14.35 -48.45 13.73
N MET A 542 13.18 -48.82 13.25
CA MET A 542 11.93 -48.59 13.96
C MET A 542 11.82 -49.68 15.02
N GLN A 543 12.39 -49.46 16.21
CA GLN A 543 11.99 -50.21 17.39
C GLN A 543 10.59 -49.75 17.76
N ALA A 544 9.62 -50.61 17.49
CA ALA A 544 8.28 -50.47 18.00
C ALA A 544 8.33 -50.63 19.53
N VAL A 545 8.05 -49.56 20.24
CA VAL A 545 7.57 -49.67 21.62
C VAL A 545 6.05 -49.79 21.52
N VAL A 546 5.60 -51.03 21.72
CA VAL A 546 4.19 -51.32 22.01
C VAL A 546 4.00 -51.02 23.48
N GLU A 547 3.39 -49.93 23.85
CA GLU A 547 2.70 -49.79 25.13
C GLU A 547 1.20 -49.95 24.87
N GLU A 548 0.69 -51.07 25.39
CA GLU A 548 -0.73 -51.28 25.65
C GLU A 548 -1.16 -50.32 26.75
N ASP A 549 -2.11 -49.44 26.47
CA ASP A 549 -3.02 -48.93 27.49
C ASP A 549 -4.45 -49.04 26.97
N ASP A 550 -5.10 -49.99 27.62
CA ASP A 550 -6.52 -50.26 27.66
C ASP A 550 -7.21 -49.12 28.42
N ASP A 551 -8.08 -48.36 27.75
CA ASP A 551 -9.30 -47.85 28.39
C ASP A 551 -10.21 -47.21 27.31
N GLY A 552 -11.33 -47.87 27.15
CA GLY A 552 -12.40 -47.44 26.27
C GLY A 552 -13.16 -46.23 26.79
N GLU A 553 -13.42 -45.29 25.90
CA GLU A 553 -14.65 -44.54 25.93
C GLU A 553 -14.98 -43.99 24.53
N SER A 554 -16.05 -44.52 23.98
CA SER A 554 -16.75 -44.01 22.82
C SER A 554 -17.47 -42.71 23.15
N ILE A 555 -17.17 -41.64 22.43
CA ILE A 555 -18.08 -40.49 22.31
C ILE A 555 -18.31 -40.16 20.84
N THR A 556 -19.50 -40.51 20.41
CA THR A 556 -20.20 -40.02 19.23
C THR A 556 -20.55 -38.54 19.42
N TYR A 557 -20.15 -37.65 18.52
CA TYR A 557 -21.01 -36.58 17.98
C TYR A 557 -20.38 -36.01 16.71
#